data_f686249ead90cac879e6fb1cbeb34094
#
_entry.id   f686249ead90cac879e6fb1cbeb34094
#
_cell.length_a   1.000
_cell.length_b   1.000
_cell.length_c   1.000
_cell.angle_alpha   90.00
_cell.angle_beta   90.00
_cell.angle_gamma   90.00
#
_symmetry.space_group_name_H-M   'P 1'
#
loop_
_entity.id
_entity.type
_entity.pdbx_description
1 polymer ?
#
loop_
_entity_poly.entity_id
_entity_poly.type
_entity_poly.pdbx_seq_one_letter_code
_entity_poly.pdbx_strand_id
1 'polypeptide(L)'
;MNDEGTARGKRFSPGLIAGLFVALFFGVSLFIRAYLPHEQVFSGEYIRFASIDAYVHMRLIDNLLHNFPTLIDFDPYLLYPSGMSIDNIHFFDWFLAGIIWVFGLGSPTPHTIDVIGAFFPAVLGALTVIPVYFIGKELFGRGAGVIAAGLIAILPGEYLGRSILGFTDHHVAETLFSTVAMLFLIMAIKRAQASGLKIQHLRDRDWKVIRKP
;
A
#
# COMPACT_ATOMS: atom_id res chain seq x y z
N MET A 1 8.71 -34.69 -50.62
CA MET A 1 8.17 -34.85 -49.24
C MET A 1 8.98 -33.87 -48.41
N ASN A 2 8.48 -32.66 -48.29
CA ASN A 2 9.12 -31.60 -47.48
C ASN A 2 8.33 -31.47 -46.18
N ASP A 3 8.93 -31.94 -45.11
CA ASP A 3 8.41 -31.83 -43.74
C ASP A 3 8.83 -30.45 -43.21
N GLU A 4 7.98 -29.44 -43.45
CA GLU A 4 8.16 -28.10 -42.85
C GLU A 4 7.76 -28.20 -41.37
N GLY A 5 8.73 -28.51 -40.53
CA GLY A 5 8.64 -28.35 -39.07
C GLY A 5 8.38 -26.91 -38.71
N THR A 6 7.11 -26.52 -38.62
CA THR A 6 6.70 -25.22 -38.09
C THR A 6 7.15 -25.13 -36.64
N ALA A 7 8.24 -24.40 -36.40
CA ALA A 7 8.68 -24.03 -35.07
C ALA A 7 7.55 -23.24 -34.37
N ARG A 8 6.77 -23.92 -33.53
CA ARG A 8 5.75 -23.34 -32.65
C ARG A 8 6.46 -22.45 -31.63
N GLY A 9 6.65 -21.19 -31.93
CA GLY A 9 7.16 -20.21 -30.99
C GLY A 9 6.37 -20.29 -29.69
N LYS A 10 7.04 -20.41 -28.55
CA LYS A 10 6.43 -20.42 -27.21
C LYS A 10 5.64 -19.11 -27.01
N ARG A 11 4.33 -19.15 -27.24
CA ARG A 11 3.45 -18.01 -26.92
C ARG A 11 3.37 -17.89 -25.41
N PHE A 12 3.79 -16.75 -24.86
CA PHE A 12 3.62 -16.44 -23.44
C PHE A 12 2.14 -16.51 -23.07
N SER A 13 1.85 -17.09 -21.90
CA SER A 13 0.48 -17.14 -21.42
C SER A 13 -0.06 -15.72 -21.20
N PRO A 14 -1.34 -15.46 -21.51
CA PRO A 14 -1.93 -14.12 -21.27
C PRO A 14 -1.86 -13.67 -19.80
N GLY A 15 -1.78 -14.62 -18.85
CA GLY A 15 -1.57 -14.33 -17.44
C GLY A 15 -0.16 -13.81 -17.14
N LEU A 16 0.85 -14.42 -17.77
CA LEU A 16 2.25 -13.98 -17.62
C LEU A 16 2.44 -12.59 -18.20
N ILE A 17 1.87 -12.30 -19.37
CA ILE A 17 1.95 -10.97 -19.99
C ILE A 17 1.32 -9.91 -19.05
N ALA A 18 0.13 -10.17 -18.52
CA ALA A 18 -0.52 -9.25 -17.58
C ALA A 18 0.31 -9.05 -16.30
N GLY A 19 0.91 -10.12 -15.76
CA GLY A 19 1.81 -10.05 -14.61
C GLY A 19 3.04 -9.17 -14.88
N LEU A 20 3.63 -9.28 -16.08
CA LEU A 20 4.76 -8.41 -16.49
C LEU A 20 4.35 -6.93 -16.58
N PHE A 21 3.16 -6.63 -17.10
CA PHE A 21 2.65 -5.25 -17.10
C PHE A 21 2.41 -4.72 -15.69
N VAL A 22 1.84 -5.52 -14.78
CA VAL A 22 1.66 -5.12 -13.38
C VAL A 22 2.99 -4.86 -12.70
N ALA A 23 4.00 -5.71 -12.92
CA ALA A 23 5.35 -5.52 -12.39
C ALA A 23 6.00 -4.25 -12.98
N LEU A 24 5.84 -4.00 -14.26
CA LEU A 24 6.30 -2.76 -14.91
C LEU A 24 5.64 -1.53 -14.30
N PHE A 25 4.31 -1.54 -14.15
CA PHE A 25 3.57 -0.40 -13.58
C PHE A 25 3.87 -0.19 -12.09
N PHE A 26 4.11 -1.26 -11.35
CA PHE A 26 4.64 -1.16 -9.98
C PHE A 26 6.01 -0.45 -9.98
N GLY A 27 6.93 -0.85 -10.84
CA GLY A 27 8.25 -0.23 -10.96
C GLY A 27 8.17 1.24 -11.38
N VAL A 28 7.33 1.58 -12.38
CA VAL A 28 7.07 2.96 -12.80
C VAL A 28 6.46 3.77 -11.67
N SER A 29 5.48 3.21 -10.96
CA SER A 29 4.84 3.85 -9.82
C SER A 29 5.83 4.17 -8.71
N LEU A 30 6.70 3.20 -8.38
CA LEU A 30 7.74 3.38 -7.37
C LEU A 30 8.79 4.41 -7.81
N PHE A 31 9.20 4.37 -9.07
CA PHE A 31 10.13 5.35 -9.63
C PHE A 31 9.60 6.79 -9.53
N ILE A 32 8.35 7.01 -9.93
CA ILE A 32 7.74 8.35 -9.86
C ILE A 32 7.63 8.83 -8.41
N ARG A 33 7.25 7.94 -7.48
CA ARG A 33 7.00 8.29 -6.08
C ARG A 33 8.25 8.39 -5.24
N ALA A 34 9.28 7.61 -5.53
CA ALA A 34 10.49 7.56 -4.71
C ALA A 34 11.67 8.30 -5.35
N TYR A 35 11.90 8.11 -6.66
CA TYR A 35 13.09 8.63 -7.31
C TYR A 35 12.97 10.11 -7.68
N LEU A 36 11.83 10.53 -8.26
CA LEU A 36 11.69 11.91 -8.70
C LEU A 36 11.78 12.93 -7.55
N PRO A 37 11.17 12.72 -6.36
CA PRO A 37 11.31 13.64 -5.23
C PRO A 37 12.57 13.40 -4.38
N HIS A 38 13.42 12.43 -4.72
CA HIS A 38 14.56 12.01 -3.87
C HIS A 38 15.47 13.16 -3.48
N GLU A 39 15.92 13.97 -4.44
CA GLU A 39 16.84 15.09 -4.15
C GLU A 39 16.21 16.18 -3.25
N GLN A 40 14.88 16.31 -3.29
CA GLN A 40 14.17 17.27 -2.43
C GLN A 40 14.10 16.80 -0.97
N VAL A 41 13.98 15.49 -0.78
CA VAL A 41 13.86 14.85 0.55
C VAL A 41 15.26 14.66 1.18
N PHE A 42 16.25 14.25 0.38
CA PHE A 42 17.61 13.93 0.83
C PHE A 42 18.64 15.01 0.46
N SER A 43 18.25 16.28 0.45
CA SER A 43 19.10 17.42 0.01
C SER A 43 19.91 18.07 1.14
N GLY A 44 20.43 17.35 2.11
CA GLY A 44 21.22 17.94 3.20
C GLY A 44 21.59 16.92 4.26
N GLU A 45 21.95 17.42 5.44
CA GLU A 45 22.25 16.55 6.58
C GLU A 45 21.00 15.87 7.17
N TYR A 46 19.83 16.47 6.93
CA TYR A 46 18.54 16.02 7.47
C TYR A 46 17.61 15.60 6.36
N ILE A 47 16.80 14.59 6.64
CA ILE A 47 15.71 14.15 5.76
C ILE A 47 14.56 15.15 5.89
N ARG A 48 14.14 15.72 4.76
CA ARG A 48 13.03 16.67 4.69
C ARG A 48 11.73 15.94 4.35
N PHE A 49 10.81 15.95 5.30
CA PHE A 49 9.47 15.42 5.03
C PHE A 49 8.63 16.43 4.23
N ALA A 50 7.73 15.93 3.41
CA ALA A 50 7.00 16.70 2.41
C ALA A 50 5.76 17.44 2.96
N SER A 51 5.34 17.15 4.20
CA SER A 51 4.18 17.80 4.83
C SER A 51 4.39 18.01 6.32
N ILE A 52 3.60 18.92 6.92
CA ILE A 52 3.61 19.16 8.37
C ILE A 52 3.15 17.91 9.11
N ASP A 53 2.13 17.23 8.61
CA ASP A 53 1.58 16.01 9.22
C ASP A 53 2.61 14.88 9.26
N ALA A 54 3.49 14.80 8.25
CA ALA A 54 4.58 13.83 8.24
C ALA A 54 5.55 14.03 9.41
N TYR A 55 5.87 15.28 9.79
CA TYR A 55 6.69 15.53 10.97
C TYR A 55 5.98 15.13 12.26
N VAL A 56 4.66 15.34 12.35
CA VAL A 56 3.88 14.90 13.52
C VAL A 56 3.89 13.38 13.63
N HIS A 57 3.60 12.67 12.55
CA HIS A 57 3.64 11.20 12.54
C HIS A 57 5.04 10.68 12.88
N MET A 58 6.08 11.19 12.25
CA MET A 58 7.45 10.75 12.53
C MET A 58 7.87 11.02 13.99
N ARG A 59 7.43 12.13 14.58
CA ARG A 59 7.65 12.42 15.98
C ARG A 59 6.94 11.41 16.90
N LEU A 60 5.68 11.06 16.61
CA LEU A 60 4.94 10.06 17.37
C LEU A 60 5.59 8.67 17.24
N ILE A 61 6.02 8.31 16.05
CA ILE A 61 6.73 7.07 15.75
C ILE A 61 8.05 6.98 16.52
N ASP A 62 8.84 8.04 16.51
CA ASP A 62 10.11 8.11 17.24
C ASP A 62 9.89 7.93 18.74
N ASN A 63 8.91 8.65 19.32
CA ASN A 63 8.53 8.47 20.72
C ASN A 63 8.08 7.05 21.01
N LEU A 64 7.26 6.46 20.15
CA LEU A 64 6.77 5.09 20.32
C LEU A 64 7.94 4.07 20.27
N LEU A 65 8.90 4.24 19.38
CA LEU A 65 10.07 3.35 19.28
C LEU A 65 10.96 3.39 20.52
N HIS A 66 11.10 4.57 21.15
CA HIS A 66 11.88 4.73 22.36
C HIS A 66 11.16 4.25 23.63
N ASN A 67 9.82 4.27 23.65
CA ASN A 67 8.99 3.91 24.80
C ASN A 67 8.11 2.69 24.54
N PHE A 68 8.44 1.88 23.53
CA PHE A 68 7.59 0.76 23.09
C PHE A 68 7.23 -0.19 24.27
N PRO A 69 5.96 -0.56 24.39
CA PRO A 69 4.82 -0.27 23.51
C PRO A 69 3.98 0.97 23.91
N THR A 70 4.49 1.87 24.74
CA THR A 70 3.75 3.00 25.28
C THR A 70 3.81 4.23 24.36
N LEU A 71 2.65 4.75 23.95
CA LEU A 71 2.53 6.05 23.30
C LEU A 71 2.44 7.16 24.35
N ILE A 72 2.89 8.37 23.97
CA ILE A 72 2.71 9.56 24.82
C ILE A 72 1.25 9.99 24.77
N ASP A 73 0.69 10.36 25.95
CA ASP A 73 -0.67 10.88 26.06
C ASP A 73 -0.76 12.38 25.78
N PHE A 74 0.35 13.07 25.94
CA PHE A 74 0.43 14.51 25.75
C PHE A 74 1.77 14.90 25.14
N ASP A 75 1.72 15.73 24.08
CA ASP A 75 2.91 16.31 23.45
C ASP A 75 2.96 17.83 23.69
N PRO A 76 3.93 18.34 24.47
CA PRO A 76 4.04 19.77 24.77
C PRO A 76 4.53 20.62 23.59
N TYR A 77 5.03 20.00 22.53
CA TYR A 77 5.54 20.70 21.34
C TYR A 77 4.49 20.86 20.24
N LEU A 78 3.45 20.03 20.23
CA LEU A 78 2.30 20.24 19.35
C LEU A 78 1.45 21.40 19.91
N LEU A 79 1.04 22.32 19.01
CA LEU A 79 0.29 23.53 19.39
C LEU A 79 0.99 24.36 20.49
N TYR A 80 2.33 24.48 20.44
CA TYR A 80 3.10 25.27 21.42
C TYR A 80 2.53 26.68 21.59
N PRO A 81 2.43 27.25 22.81
CA PRO A 81 2.94 26.72 24.08
C PRO A 81 1.95 25.82 24.86
N SER A 82 0.73 25.64 24.38
CA SER A 82 -0.35 24.91 25.10
C SER A 82 -0.12 23.43 25.18
N GLY A 83 0.57 22.85 24.21
CA GLY A 83 0.63 21.40 24.03
C GLY A 83 -0.68 20.84 23.47
N MET A 84 -0.68 19.55 23.16
CA MET A 84 -1.86 18.83 22.68
C MET A 84 -1.91 17.41 23.27
N SER A 85 -3.10 16.99 23.72
CA SER A 85 -3.36 15.59 24.06
C SER A 85 -3.41 14.73 22.80
N ILE A 86 -2.79 13.56 22.87
CA ILE A 86 -2.80 12.55 21.80
C ILE A 86 -3.89 11.53 22.11
N ASP A 87 -5.13 11.91 21.85
CA ASP A 87 -6.31 11.09 22.22
C ASP A 87 -6.56 9.92 21.25
N ASN A 88 -5.97 9.94 20.06
CA ASN A 88 -6.19 8.95 19.03
C ASN A 88 -4.92 8.15 18.75
N ILE A 89 -4.93 6.88 19.10
CA ILE A 89 -3.89 5.93 18.69
C ILE A 89 -4.06 5.69 17.20
N HIS A 90 -3.18 6.26 16.41
CA HIS A 90 -3.20 6.08 14.97
C HIS A 90 -2.61 4.70 14.64
N PHE A 91 -3.41 3.82 14.10
CA PHE A 91 -2.95 2.50 13.60
C PHE A 91 -1.74 2.63 12.67
N PHE A 92 -1.70 3.71 11.87
CA PHE A 92 -0.59 4.02 10.97
C PHE A 92 0.74 4.14 11.72
N ASP A 93 0.78 4.89 12.83
CA ASP A 93 2.00 5.13 13.60
C ASP A 93 2.53 3.82 14.21
N TRP A 94 1.63 3.01 14.78
CA TRP A 94 1.97 1.69 15.29
C TRP A 94 2.47 0.74 14.20
N PHE A 95 1.82 0.76 13.05
CA PHE A 95 2.17 -0.10 11.93
C PHE A 95 3.54 0.25 11.38
N LEU A 96 3.81 1.54 11.16
CA LEU A 96 5.11 2.01 10.68
C LEU A 96 6.21 1.82 11.73
N ALA A 97 5.94 2.12 13.01
CA ALA A 97 6.87 1.86 14.10
C ALA A 97 7.25 0.38 14.19
N GLY A 98 6.27 -0.52 14.05
CA GLY A 98 6.54 -1.96 14.02
C GLY A 98 7.44 -2.38 12.87
N ILE A 99 7.22 -1.83 11.67
CA ILE A 99 8.08 -2.07 10.51
C ILE A 99 9.50 -1.55 10.78
N ILE A 100 9.64 -0.33 11.26
CA ILE A 100 10.93 0.29 11.58
C ILE A 100 11.67 -0.54 12.63
N TRP A 101 10.96 -0.99 13.67
CA TRP A 101 11.52 -1.82 14.73
C TRP A 101 12.08 -3.16 14.19
N VAL A 102 11.34 -3.82 13.30
CA VAL A 102 11.75 -5.09 12.68
C VAL A 102 13.00 -4.88 11.80
N PHE A 103 12.96 -3.87 10.90
CA PHE A 103 14.11 -3.59 10.03
C PHE A 103 15.33 -3.03 10.78
N GLY A 104 15.10 -2.32 11.89
CA GLY A 104 16.14 -1.86 12.80
C GLY A 104 16.62 -2.90 13.82
N LEU A 105 16.18 -4.17 13.70
CA LEU A 105 16.54 -5.29 14.57
C LEU A 105 16.30 -4.98 16.07
N GLY A 106 15.23 -4.27 16.36
CA GLY A 106 14.83 -3.92 17.74
C GLY A 106 15.51 -2.66 18.31
N SER A 107 16.46 -2.06 17.60
CA SER A 107 17.17 -0.84 18.03
C SER A 107 17.51 0.04 16.81
N PRO A 108 16.51 0.61 16.12
CA PRO A 108 16.74 1.45 14.95
C PRO A 108 17.50 2.73 15.33
N THR A 109 18.44 3.15 14.47
CA THR A 109 19.09 4.45 14.60
C THR A 109 18.12 5.57 14.13
N PRO A 110 18.30 6.83 14.57
CA PRO A 110 17.48 7.96 14.09
C PRO A 110 17.47 8.05 12.56
N HIS A 111 18.60 7.85 11.91
CA HIS A 111 18.68 7.83 10.44
C HIS A 111 17.86 6.68 9.83
N THR A 112 17.87 5.49 10.43
CA THR A 112 17.06 4.36 9.98
C THR A 112 15.56 4.66 10.10
N ILE A 113 15.14 5.30 11.19
CA ILE A 113 13.76 5.72 11.43
C ILE A 113 13.32 6.65 10.30
N ASP A 114 14.10 7.70 10.05
CA ASP A 114 13.76 8.71 9.06
C ASP A 114 13.76 8.18 7.63
N VAL A 115 14.74 7.34 7.25
CA VAL A 115 14.82 6.74 5.91
C VAL A 115 13.61 5.84 5.66
N ILE A 116 13.31 4.91 6.57
CA ILE A 116 12.17 4.01 6.40
C ILE A 116 10.87 4.82 6.37
N GLY A 117 10.71 5.79 7.28
CA GLY A 117 9.57 6.68 7.31
C GLY A 117 9.37 7.42 5.99
N ALA A 118 10.44 7.99 5.43
CA ALA A 118 10.37 8.72 4.17
C ALA A 118 9.98 7.84 2.97
N PHE A 119 10.49 6.61 2.87
CA PHE A 119 10.18 5.69 1.76
C PHE A 119 8.81 5.02 1.90
N PHE A 120 8.27 4.94 3.10
CA PHE A 120 7.07 4.17 3.40
C PHE A 120 5.86 4.55 2.53
N PRO A 121 5.47 5.83 2.39
CA PRO A 121 4.33 6.21 1.53
C PRO A 121 4.55 5.86 0.06
N ALA A 122 5.77 5.99 -0.45
CA ALA A 122 6.09 5.66 -1.84
C ALA A 122 5.92 4.16 -2.12
N VAL A 123 6.33 3.30 -1.18
CA VAL A 123 6.16 1.85 -1.27
C VAL A 123 4.69 1.47 -1.22
N LEU A 124 3.91 1.99 -0.26
CA LEU A 124 2.47 1.72 -0.17
C LEU A 124 1.71 2.21 -1.41
N GLY A 125 2.09 3.39 -1.91
CA GLY A 125 1.52 3.95 -3.13
C GLY A 125 1.77 3.07 -4.36
N ALA A 126 2.97 2.52 -4.50
CA ALA A 126 3.29 1.58 -5.57
C ALA A 126 2.55 0.24 -5.40
N LEU A 127 2.45 -0.28 -4.18
CA LEU A 127 1.73 -1.52 -3.87
C LEU A 127 0.25 -1.46 -4.26
N THR A 128 -0.38 -0.29 -4.26
CA THR A 128 -1.80 -0.13 -4.63
C THR A 128 -2.09 -0.51 -6.10
N VAL A 129 -1.08 -0.50 -6.96
CA VAL A 129 -1.20 -0.98 -8.36
C VAL A 129 -1.73 -2.42 -8.42
N ILE A 130 -1.33 -3.26 -7.46
CA ILE A 130 -1.66 -4.68 -7.43
C ILE A 130 -3.17 -4.92 -7.18
N PRO A 131 -3.77 -4.45 -6.08
CA PRO A 131 -5.20 -4.66 -5.84
C PRO A 131 -6.06 -3.96 -6.89
N VAL A 132 -5.66 -2.81 -7.44
CA VAL A 132 -6.37 -2.12 -8.52
C VAL A 132 -6.40 -2.97 -9.79
N TYR A 133 -5.27 -3.62 -10.15
CA TYR A 133 -5.27 -4.60 -11.25
C TYR A 133 -6.29 -5.70 -11.03
N PHE A 134 -6.30 -6.31 -9.84
CA PHE A 134 -7.20 -7.42 -9.55
C PHE A 134 -8.67 -6.98 -9.54
N ILE A 135 -9.01 -5.81 -9.03
CA ILE A 135 -10.37 -5.27 -9.08
C ILE A 135 -10.81 -5.12 -10.54
N GLY A 136 -10.01 -4.44 -11.37
CA GLY A 136 -10.31 -4.26 -12.79
C GLY A 136 -10.45 -5.60 -13.52
N LYS A 137 -9.56 -6.55 -13.24
CA LYS A 137 -9.61 -7.91 -13.79
C LYS A 137 -10.87 -8.67 -13.37
N GLU A 138 -11.25 -8.59 -12.10
CA GLU A 138 -12.43 -9.27 -11.58
C GLU A 138 -13.74 -8.71 -12.15
N LEU A 139 -13.83 -7.41 -12.35
CA LEU A 139 -15.06 -6.75 -12.82
C LEU A 139 -15.18 -6.78 -14.36
N PHE A 140 -14.11 -6.52 -15.08
CA PHE A 140 -14.14 -6.25 -16.52
C PHE A 140 -13.14 -7.07 -17.35
N GLY A 141 -12.39 -7.97 -16.71
CA GLY A 141 -11.40 -8.81 -17.37
C GLY A 141 -9.98 -8.26 -17.37
N ARG A 142 -9.02 -9.07 -17.86
CA ARG A 142 -7.58 -8.80 -17.76
C ARG A 142 -7.13 -7.49 -18.38
N GLY A 143 -7.69 -7.14 -19.55
CA GLY A 143 -7.33 -5.89 -20.24
C GLY A 143 -7.68 -4.67 -19.42
N ALA A 144 -8.88 -4.62 -18.86
CA ALA A 144 -9.32 -3.55 -17.99
C ALA A 144 -8.46 -3.46 -16.72
N GLY A 145 -8.09 -4.61 -16.14
CA GLY A 145 -7.18 -4.65 -14.99
C GLY A 145 -5.81 -4.04 -15.31
N VAL A 146 -5.22 -4.35 -16.47
CA VAL A 146 -3.94 -3.79 -16.91
C VAL A 146 -4.05 -2.27 -17.10
N ILE A 147 -5.12 -1.79 -17.74
CA ILE A 147 -5.35 -0.35 -17.93
C ILE A 147 -5.51 0.35 -16.57
N ALA A 148 -6.32 -0.19 -15.66
CA ALA A 148 -6.53 0.37 -14.34
C ALA A 148 -5.21 0.46 -13.54
N ALA A 149 -4.39 -0.60 -13.59
CA ALA A 149 -3.07 -0.62 -12.97
C ALA A 149 -2.13 0.45 -13.55
N GLY A 150 -2.12 0.62 -14.87
CA GLY A 150 -1.35 1.67 -15.53
C GLY A 150 -1.81 3.07 -15.14
N LEU A 151 -3.11 3.30 -15.10
CA LEU A 151 -3.68 4.59 -14.71
C LEU A 151 -3.31 4.95 -13.26
N ILE A 152 -3.54 4.09 -12.28
CA ILE A 152 -3.22 4.41 -10.88
C ILE A 152 -1.72 4.59 -10.64
N ALA A 153 -0.88 3.97 -11.47
CA ALA A 153 0.57 4.13 -11.39
C ALA A 153 1.03 5.57 -11.67
N ILE A 154 0.37 6.26 -12.62
CA ILE A 154 0.84 7.54 -13.17
C ILE A 154 -0.15 8.70 -13.02
N LEU A 155 -1.42 8.42 -12.66
CA LEU A 155 -2.47 9.45 -12.62
C LEU A 155 -2.11 10.57 -11.63
N PRO A 156 -1.99 11.84 -12.09
CA PRO A 156 -1.75 12.96 -11.20
C PRO A 156 -2.98 13.26 -10.32
N GLY A 157 -2.73 13.82 -9.16
CA GLY A 157 -3.78 14.22 -8.21
C GLY A 157 -3.40 13.92 -6.77
N GLU A 158 -4.36 14.05 -5.87
CA GLU A 158 -4.18 13.88 -4.42
C GLU A 158 -3.52 12.55 -4.06
N TYR A 159 -3.94 11.45 -4.69
CA TYR A 159 -3.36 10.14 -4.40
C TYR A 159 -1.86 10.07 -4.72
N LEU A 160 -1.44 10.58 -5.88
CA LEU A 160 -0.02 10.63 -6.22
C LEU A 160 0.73 11.57 -5.27
N GLY A 161 0.21 12.78 -5.03
CA GLY A 161 0.83 13.78 -4.16
C GLY A 161 0.99 13.31 -2.71
N ARG A 162 0.02 12.56 -2.19
CA ARG A 162 0.07 12.02 -0.80
C ARG A 162 0.79 10.67 -0.68
N SER A 163 1.30 10.13 -1.77
CA SER A 163 2.05 8.87 -1.79
C SER A 163 3.48 9.02 -2.30
N ILE A 164 4.03 10.22 -2.34
CA ILE A 164 5.44 10.47 -2.69
C ILE A 164 6.36 10.29 -1.50
N LEU A 165 7.64 10.15 -1.78
CA LEU A 165 8.72 10.09 -0.80
C LEU A 165 8.63 11.26 0.18
N GLY A 166 8.71 10.97 1.47
CA GLY A 166 8.65 11.98 2.52
C GLY A 166 7.25 12.44 2.91
N PHE A 167 6.19 12.02 2.21
CA PHE A 167 4.81 12.33 2.60
C PHE A 167 4.28 11.25 3.57
N THR A 168 4.90 11.14 4.73
CA THR A 168 4.65 10.09 5.73
C THR A 168 3.39 10.41 6.51
N ASP A 169 2.26 9.97 5.94
CA ASP A 169 0.93 10.21 6.47
C ASP A 169 0.04 8.95 6.23
N HIS A 170 -1.04 8.83 7.00
CA HIS A 170 -1.94 7.68 7.01
C HIS A 170 -2.76 7.52 5.71
N HIS A 171 -2.95 8.57 4.92
CA HIS A 171 -3.84 8.57 3.74
C HIS A 171 -3.52 7.50 2.69
N VAL A 172 -2.23 7.26 2.44
CA VAL A 172 -1.82 6.23 1.47
C VAL A 172 -2.10 4.82 1.99
N ALA A 173 -1.93 4.61 3.29
CA ALA A 173 -2.25 3.33 3.95
C ALA A 173 -3.76 3.08 3.93
N GLU A 174 -4.58 4.09 4.25
CA GLU A 174 -6.04 4.02 4.14
C GLU A 174 -6.49 3.65 2.73
N THR A 175 -5.90 4.28 1.70
CA THR A 175 -6.23 3.99 0.30
C THR A 175 -5.85 2.55 -0.06
N LEU A 176 -4.67 2.09 0.31
CA LEU A 176 -4.23 0.72 0.02
C LEU A 176 -5.12 -0.31 0.73
N PHE A 177 -5.33 -0.14 2.04
CA PHE A 177 -6.10 -1.12 2.82
C PHE A 177 -7.58 -1.15 2.44
N SER A 178 -8.20 0.01 2.18
CA SER A 178 -9.59 0.07 1.70
C SER A 178 -9.72 -0.56 0.29
N THR A 179 -8.75 -0.34 -0.59
CA THR A 179 -8.70 -0.97 -1.92
C THR A 179 -8.56 -2.49 -1.81
N VAL A 180 -7.71 -2.98 -0.93
CA VAL A 180 -7.56 -4.43 -0.66
C VAL A 180 -8.85 -5.01 -0.06
N ALA A 181 -9.46 -4.33 0.90
CA ALA A 181 -10.73 -4.75 1.48
C ALA A 181 -11.85 -4.82 0.42
N MET A 182 -11.91 -3.83 -0.46
CA MET A 182 -12.86 -3.81 -1.58
C MET A 182 -12.60 -4.96 -2.57
N LEU A 183 -11.34 -5.26 -2.89
CA LEU A 183 -10.99 -6.41 -3.71
C LEU A 183 -11.53 -7.72 -3.11
N PHE A 184 -11.27 -7.96 -1.83
CA PHE A 184 -11.74 -9.17 -1.17
C PHE A 184 -13.27 -9.23 -1.08
N LEU A 185 -13.95 -8.10 -0.87
CA LEU A 185 -15.41 -8.01 -0.90
C LEU A 185 -15.96 -8.40 -2.28
N ILE A 186 -15.39 -7.85 -3.36
CA ILE A 186 -15.78 -8.19 -4.74
C ILE A 186 -15.59 -9.69 -5.01
N MET A 187 -14.42 -10.24 -4.63
CA MET A 187 -14.13 -11.66 -4.79
C MET A 187 -15.09 -12.54 -3.99
N ALA A 188 -15.41 -12.16 -2.75
CA ALA A 188 -16.34 -12.88 -1.90
C ALA A 188 -17.76 -12.89 -2.49
N ILE A 189 -18.25 -11.73 -2.97
CA ILE A 189 -19.58 -11.63 -3.62
C ILE A 189 -19.62 -12.51 -4.88
N LYS A 190 -18.62 -12.43 -5.75
CA LYS A 190 -18.55 -13.25 -6.98
C LYS A 190 -18.52 -14.74 -6.67
N ARG A 191 -17.75 -15.17 -5.67
CA ARG A 191 -17.73 -16.57 -5.23
C ARG A 191 -19.07 -17.00 -4.66
N ALA A 192 -19.69 -16.19 -3.83
CA ALA A 192 -21.01 -16.47 -3.28
C ALA A 192 -22.07 -16.63 -4.39
N GLN A 193 -22.05 -15.77 -5.41
CA GLN A 193 -22.92 -15.88 -6.58
C GLN A 193 -22.65 -17.15 -7.38
N ALA A 194 -21.40 -17.48 -7.64
CA ALA A 194 -21.01 -18.66 -8.41
C ALA A 194 -21.34 -19.97 -7.68
N SER A 195 -21.27 -19.99 -6.36
CA SER A 195 -21.63 -21.16 -5.53
C SER A 195 -23.14 -21.30 -5.26
N GLY A 196 -23.96 -20.34 -5.73
CA GLY A 196 -25.39 -20.31 -5.43
C GLY A 196 -25.72 -20.07 -3.95
N LEU A 197 -24.79 -19.44 -3.22
CA LEU A 197 -24.97 -19.14 -1.80
C LEU A 197 -26.14 -18.17 -1.61
N LYS A 198 -27.09 -18.54 -0.74
CA LYS A 198 -28.22 -17.71 -0.35
C LYS A 198 -28.08 -17.29 1.12
N ILE A 199 -28.68 -16.16 1.46
CA ILE A 199 -28.71 -15.66 2.85
C ILE A 199 -29.28 -16.72 3.82
N GLN A 200 -30.22 -17.54 3.35
CA GLN A 200 -30.76 -18.67 4.13
C GLN A 200 -29.67 -19.65 4.58
N HIS A 201 -28.73 -20.02 3.70
CA HIS A 201 -27.64 -20.93 4.06
C HIS A 201 -26.74 -20.35 5.15
N LEU A 202 -26.54 -19.04 5.18
CA LEU A 202 -25.79 -18.35 6.25
C LEU A 202 -26.59 -18.34 7.55
N ARG A 203 -27.90 -18.09 7.49
CA ARG A 203 -28.80 -18.09 8.65
C ARG A 203 -28.93 -19.46 9.27
N ASP A 204 -29.05 -20.49 8.44
CA ASP A 204 -29.20 -21.87 8.87
C ASP A 204 -27.87 -22.57 9.18
N ARG A 205 -26.75 -21.82 9.06
CA ARG A 205 -25.37 -22.29 9.29
C ARG A 205 -25.04 -23.55 8.48
N ASP A 206 -25.48 -23.60 7.25
CA ASP A 206 -25.18 -24.73 6.34
C ASP A 206 -23.71 -24.70 5.88
N TRP A 207 -22.83 -25.18 6.74
CA TRP A 207 -21.38 -25.20 6.52
C TRP A 207 -20.96 -25.99 5.29
N LYS A 208 -21.79 -26.94 4.82
CA LYS A 208 -21.49 -27.74 3.61
C LYS A 208 -21.58 -26.89 2.35
N VAL A 209 -22.53 -25.95 2.31
CA VAL A 209 -22.69 -25.02 1.18
C VAL A 209 -21.71 -23.85 1.31
N ILE A 210 -21.51 -23.32 2.53
CA ILE A 210 -20.63 -22.17 2.80
C ILE A 210 -19.15 -22.49 2.50
N ARG A 211 -18.72 -23.73 2.75
CA ARG A 211 -17.31 -24.17 2.53
C ARG A 211 -17.03 -24.77 1.16
N LYS A 212 -18.01 -24.80 0.25
CA LYS A 212 -17.71 -25.22 -1.14
C LYS A 212 -16.77 -24.21 -1.80
N PRO A 213 -15.61 -24.70 -2.35
CA PRO A 213 -14.63 -23.84 -3.02
C PRO A 213 -15.17 -23.20 -4.29
#